data_09ba380b4f45f0d76f7da00b84426d32
#
_entry.id   09ba380b4f45f0d76f7da00b84426d32
#
_cell.length_a   1.000
_cell.length_b   1.000
_cell.length_c   1.000
_cell.angle_alpha   90.00
_cell.angle_beta   90.00
_cell.angle_gamma   90.00
#
_symmetry.space_group_name_H-M   'P 1'
#
loop_
_entity.id
_entity.type
_entity.pdbx_description
1 polymer ?
#
loop_
_entity_poly.entity_id
_entity_poly.type
_entity_poly.pdbx_seq_one_letter_code
_entity_poly.pdbx_strand_id
1 'polypeptide(L)'
;MTEEESKVKCDAIRQIAYELHVYLGTGYLEKVYENGLAHRLSKAGFNVKTQVPIKVCDEDGYVIGDYIVDMLVDGIVIELKAVSALQNAHIAQTINYLSAMKIDYGMLINFGSPKFESRKLARPRLSPPEPPALCGQTSPTTPSSPASPALCGLNPTSPTQPSTPVSPVLCGLNPTPHTQTSTSASPALCG
;
A
#
# COMPACT_ATOMS: atom_id res chain seq x y z
N MET A 1 16.65 2.37 13.41
CA MET A 1 16.01 1.35 14.30
C MET A 1 16.49 -0.01 13.83
N THR A 2 17.02 -0.83 14.71
CA THR A 2 17.44 -2.20 14.40
C THR A 2 16.21 -3.11 14.25
N GLU A 3 16.40 -4.29 13.65
CA GLU A 3 15.31 -5.28 13.51
C GLU A 3 14.81 -5.76 14.88
N GLU A 4 15.73 -5.98 15.82
CA GLU A 4 15.38 -6.44 17.17
C GLU A 4 14.62 -5.35 17.96
N GLU A 5 15.07 -4.10 17.88
CA GLU A 5 14.33 -2.98 18.50
C GLU A 5 12.91 -2.84 17.93
N SER A 6 12.76 -3.00 16.61
CA SER A 6 11.46 -2.92 15.96
C SER A 6 10.55 -4.07 16.39
N LYS A 7 11.10 -5.27 16.56
CA LYS A 7 10.36 -6.44 17.01
C LYS A 7 9.82 -6.24 18.43
N VAL A 8 10.68 -5.81 19.36
CA VAL A 8 10.27 -5.53 20.75
C VAL A 8 9.17 -4.48 20.81
N LYS A 9 9.32 -3.37 20.07
CA LYS A 9 8.29 -2.32 20.01
C LYS A 9 6.98 -2.83 19.40
N CYS A 10 7.05 -3.56 18.30
CA CYS A 10 5.86 -4.16 17.68
C CYS A 10 5.14 -5.12 18.63
N ASP A 11 5.86 -5.90 19.43
CA ASP A 11 5.23 -6.82 20.39
C ASP A 11 4.54 -6.06 21.51
N ALA A 12 5.14 -4.98 22.03
CA ALA A 12 4.52 -4.11 23.02
C ALA A 12 3.26 -3.40 22.47
N ILE A 13 3.35 -2.84 21.25
CA ILE A 13 2.21 -2.21 20.57
C ILE A 13 1.08 -3.22 20.36
N ARG A 14 1.42 -4.43 19.90
CA ARG A 14 0.46 -5.51 19.69
C ARG A 14 -0.26 -5.89 20.98
N GLN A 15 0.46 -5.95 22.10
CA GLN A 15 -0.13 -6.28 23.40
C GLN A 15 -1.13 -5.21 23.84
N ILE A 16 -0.78 -3.94 23.73
CA ILE A 16 -1.66 -2.82 24.08
C ILE A 16 -2.91 -2.80 23.18
N ALA A 17 -2.74 -3.08 21.88
CA ALA A 17 -3.85 -3.18 20.94
C ALA A 17 -4.77 -4.37 21.25
N TYR A 18 -4.20 -5.51 21.61
CA TYR A 18 -4.97 -6.67 22.05
C TYR A 18 -5.81 -6.37 23.30
N GLU A 19 -5.24 -5.72 24.31
CA GLU A 19 -5.95 -5.31 25.52
C GLU A 19 -7.08 -4.32 25.22
N LEU A 20 -6.86 -3.41 24.25
CA LEU A 20 -7.91 -2.51 23.77
C LEU A 20 -9.03 -3.29 23.08
N HIS A 21 -8.68 -4.25 22.22
CA HIS A 21 -9.64 -5.10 21.53
C HIS A 21 -10.50 -5.92 22.52
N VAL A 22 -9.88 -6.49 23.54
CA VAL A 22 -10.61 -7.24 24.61
C VAL A 22 -11.55 -6.31 25.39
N TYR A 23 -11.12 -5.07 25.65
CA TYR A 23 -11.91 -4.10 26.42
C TYR A 23 -13.12 -3.57 25.64
N LEU A 24 -12.93 -3.19 24.38
CA LEU A 24 -13.99 -2.59 23.56
C LEU A 24 -14.84 -3.64 22.83
N GLY A 25 -14.29 -4.79 22.49
CA GLY A 25 -14.89 -5.71 21.53
C GLY A 25 -14.89 -5.16 20.11
N THR A 26 -15.80 -5.69 19.30
CA THR A 26 -15.97 -5.31 17.89
C THR A 26 -17.19 -4.40 17.69
N GLY A 27 -17.28 -3.74 16.51
CA GLY A 27 -18.49 -3.00 16.09
C GLY A 27 -18.39 -1.49 16.18
N TYR A 28 -17.31 -0.94 16.72
CA TYR A 28 -17.08 0.51 16.66
C TYR A 28 -16.44 0.91 15.35
N LEU A 29 -16.53 2.21 15.05
CA LEU A 29 -15.83 2.81 13.91
C LEU A 29 -14.32 2.78 14.14
N GLU A 30 -13.56 2.67 13.06
CA GLU A 30 -12.08 2.64 13.06
C GLU A 30 -11.48 3.77 13.89
N LYS A 31 -12.05 4.98 13.79
CA LYS A 31 -11.60 6.16 14.56
C LYS A 31 -11.70 6.00 16.08
N VAL A 32 -12.63 5.21 16.58
CA VAL A 32 -12.74 4.94 18.03
C VAL A 32 -11.56 4.10 18.50
N TYR A 33 -11.20 3.07 17.71
CA TYR A 33 -10.02 2.24 18.00
C TYR A 33 -8.72 3.03 17.87
N GLU A 34 -8.61 3.88 16.85
CA GLU A 34 -7.47 4.77 16.66
C GLU A 34 -7.25 5.65 17.89
N ASN A 35 -8.29 6.36 18.33
CA ASN A 35 -8.20 7.25 19.49
C ASN A 35 -7.87 6.47 20.77
N GLY A 36 -8.49 5.32 20.97
CA GLY A 36 -8.24 4.45 22.12
C GLY A 36 -6.81 3.91 22.16
N LEU A 37 -6.31 3.45 21.01
CA LEU A 37 -4.95 2.94 20.88
C LEU A 37 -3.92 4.05 21.08
N ALA A 38 -4.12 5.21 20.45
CA ALA A 38 -3.24 6.36 20.60
C ALA A 38 -3.12 6.80 22.06
N HIS A 39 -4.24 6.86 22.79
CA HIS A 39 -4.26 7.20 24.21
C HIS A 39 -3.46 6.18 25.04
N ARG A 40 -3.69 4.87 24.86
CA ARG A 40 -3.00 3.83 25.60
C ARG A 40 -1.51 3.77 25.32
N LEU A 41 -1.13 3.91 24.05
CA LEU A 41 0.28 3.95 23.65
C LEU A 41 1.00 5.17 24.22
N SER A 42 0.38 6.36 24.16
CA SER A 42 0.95 7.57 24.77
C SER A 42 1.11 7.41 26.30
N LYS A 43 0.14 6.80 26.97
CA LYS A 43 0.22 6.51 28.41
C LYS A 43 1.32 5.51 28.74
N ALA A 44 1.64 4.60 27.82
CA ALA A 44 2.75 3.65 27.93
C ALA A 44 4.12 4.25 27.57
N GLY A 45 4.19 5.54 27.22
CA GLY A 45 5.42 6.27 26.96
C GLY A 45 5.89 6.27 25.50
N PHE A 46 5.09 5.77 24.56
CA PHE A 46 5.39 5.85 23.13
C PHE A 46 5.16 7.26 22.58
N ASN A 47 5.99 7.65 21.62
CA ASN A 47 5.77 8.87 20.84
C ASN A 47 4.78 8.54 19.71
N VAL A 48 3.54 9.00 19.86
CA VAL A 48 2.42 8.70 18.95
C VAL A 48 2.06 9.93 18.15
N LYS A 49 1.99 9.79 16.82
CA LYS A 49 1.40 10.78 15.91
C LYS A 49 0.26 10.09 15.17
N THR A 50 -0.91 10.71 15.14
CA THR A 50 -2.09 10.21 14.43
C THR A 50 -2.35 11.02 13.17
N GLN A 51 -2.99 10.40 12.16
CA GLN A 51 -3.40 11.04 10.91
C GLN A 51 -2.23 11.77 10.23
N VAL A 52 -1.14 11.02 10.02
CA VAL A 52 0.11 11.57 9.47
C VAL A 52 0.00 11.71 7.96
N PRO A 53 0.03 12.95 7.41
CA PRO A 53 -0.01 13.14 5.97
C PRO A 53 1.31 12.69 5.34
N ILE A 54 1.22 11.98 4.23
CA ILE A 54 2.36 11.57 3.42
C ILE A 54 2.13 11.93 1.95
N LYS A 55 3.21 12.24 1.26
CA LYS A 55 3.20 12.52 -0.18
C LYS A 55 3.90 11.41 -0.92
N VAL A 56 3.26 10.91 -1.97
CA VAL A 56 3.90 10.03 -2.94
C VAL A 56 4.40 10.91 -4.08
N CYS A 57 5.70 10.87 -4.30
CA CYS A 57 6.35 11.68 -5.32
C CYS A 57 6.98 10.79 -6.39
N ASP A 58 7.06 11.30 -7.61
CA ASP A 58 7.85 10.74 -8.68
C ASP A 58 9.35 10.97 -8.44
N GLU A 59 10.20 10.43 -9.30
CA GLU A 59 11.66 10.53 -9.20
C GLU A 59 12.18 11.99 -9.30
N ASP A 60 11.46 12.86 -10.03
CA ASP A 60 11.74 14.29 -10.17
C ASP A 60 11.18 15.15 -9.01
N GLY A 61 10.46 14.54 -8.06
CA GLY A 61 9.84 15.21 -6.92
C GLY A 61 8.40 15.69 -7.18
N TYR A 62 7.83 15.42 -8.35
CA TYR A 62 6.43 15.73 -8.61
C TYR A 62 5.51 14.93 -7.69
N VAL A 63 4.54 15.60 -7.03
CA VAL A 63 3.59 14.95 -6.15
C VAL A 63 2.53 14.22 -6.97
N ILE A 64 2.55 12.89 -6.90
CA ILE A 64 1.59 12.02 -7.60
C ILE A 64 0.29 11.87 -6.79
N GLY A 65 0.40 11.86 -5.45
CA GLY A 65 -0.76 11.70 -4.59
C GLY A 65 -0.45 11.97 -3.11
N ASP A 66 -1.50 12.32 -2.39
CA ASP A 66 -1.47 12.53 -0.95
C ASP A 66 -2.24 11.39 -0.26
N TYR A 67 -1.67 10.89 0.83
CA TYR A 67 -2.27 9.87 1.68
C TYR A 67 -2.18 10.28 3.14
N ILE A 68 -2.94 9.61 3.99
CA ILE A 68 -2.90 9.78 5.43
C ILE A 68 -2.68 8.40 6.05
N VAL A 69 -1.67 8.29 6.90
CA VAL A 69 -1.39 7.11 7.71
C VAL A 69 -2.09 7.27 9.05
N ASP A 70 -2.76 6.22 9.52
CA ASP A 70 -3.51 6.28 10.77
C ASP A 70 -2.62 6.68 11.95
N MET A 71 -1.47 5.98 12.13
CA MET A 71 -0.54 6.33 13.19
C MET A 71 0.92 6.08 12.81
N LEU A 72 1.79 6.91 13.37
CA LEU A 72 3.23 6.70 13.42
C LEU A 72 3.65 6.64 14.90
N VAL A 73 4.18 5.51 15.33
CA VAL A 73 4.56 5.24 16.73
C VAL A 73 6.04 4.88 16.79
N ASP A 74 6.85 5.76 17.38
CA ASP A 74 8.30 5.55 17.50
C ASP A 74 9.00 5.13 16.19
N GLY A 75 8.52 5.62 15.06
CA GLY A 75 9.07 5.27 13.74
C GLY A 75 8.50 3.99 13.13
N ILE A 76 7.46 3.41 13.70
CA ILE A 76 6.70 2.29 13.17
C ILE A 76 5.38 2.81 12.61
N VAL A 77 5.07 2.47 11.37
CA VAL A 77 3.77 2.77 10.73
C VAL A 77 2.73 1.80 11.27
N ILE A 78 1.58 2.32 11.69
CA ILE A 78 0.44 1.50 12.11
C ILE A 78 -0.76 1.87 11.26
N GLU A 79 -1.31 0.88 10.62
CA GLU A 79 -2.57 0.93 9.88
C GLU A 79 -3.63 0.14 10.64
N LEU A 80 -4.79 0.75 10.84
CA LEU A 80 -5.91 0.14 11.55
C LEU A 80 -7.00 -0.25 10.59
N LYS A 81 -7.72 -1.29 10.93
CA LYS A 81 -8.92 -1.72 10.22
C LYS A 81 -9.98 -2.16 11.23
N ALA A 82 -11.24 -1.89 10.88
CA ALA A 82 -12.40 -2.37 11.60
C ALA A 82 -13.29 -3.22 10.66
N VAL A 83 -12.69 -4.27 10.09
CA VAL A 83 -13.32 -5.16 9.08
C VAL A 83 -13.45 -6.59 9.60
N SER A 84 -14.34 -7.38 9.02
CA SER A 84 -14.56 -8.77 9.42
C SER A 84 -13.33 -9.66 9.20
N ALA A 85 -12.51 -9.36 8.17
CA ALA A 85 -11.27 -10.08 7.88
C ALA A 85 -10.28 -9.18 7.12
N LEU A 86 -9.00 -9.34 7.41
CA LEU A 86 -7.93 -8.68 6.67
C LEU A 86 -7.79 -9.25 5.26
N GLN A 87 -7.62 -8.35 4.28
CA GLN A 87 -7.43 -8.69 2.88
C GLN A 87 -6.01 -8.33 2.42
N ASN A 88 -5.56 -8.91 1.32
CA ASN A 88 -4.27 -8.59 0.72
C ASN A 88 -4.15 -7.10 0.32
N ALA A 89 -5.26 -6.46 -0.04
CA ALA A 89 -5.28 -5.03 -0.32
C ALA A 89 -4.85 -4.18 0.89
N HIS A 90 -5.25 -4.54 2.10
CA HIS A 90 -4.85 -3.83 3.32
C HIS A 90 -3.35 -4.01 3.61
N ILE A 91 -2.80 -5.21 3.34
CA ILE A 91 -1.36 -5.47 3.45
C ILE A 91 -0.59 -4.63 2.43
N ALA A 92 -1.04 -4.62 1.17
CA ALA A 92 -0.43 -3.82 0.11
C ALA A 92 -0.46 -2.33 0.43
N GLN A 93 -1.58 -1.82 0.95
CA GLN A 93 -1.71 -0.42 1.39
C GLN A 93 -0.64 -0.07 2.43
N THR A 94 -0.50 -0.89 3.47
CA THR A 94 0.50 -0.65 4.53
C THR A 94 1.92 -0.69 3.98
N ILE A 95 2.24 -1.64 3.08
CA ILE A 95 3.56 -1.72 2.44
C ILE A 95 3.85 -0.49 1.58
N ASN A 96 2.84 0.04 0.87
CA ASN A 96 2.99 1.26 0.09
C ASN A 96 3.28 2.47 0.99
N TYR A 97 2.65 2.57 2.15
CA TYR A 97 2.96 3.61 3.13
C TYR A 97 4.39 3.50 3.66
N LEU A 98 4.85 2.28 3.97
CA LEU A 98 6.26 2.05 4.37
C LEU A 98 7.23 2.52 3.29
N SER A 99 6.91 2.24 2.02
CA SER A 99 7.75 2.63 0.88
C SER A 99 7.78 4.15 0.68
N ALA A 100 6.61 4.81 0.73
CA ALA A 100 6.49 6.26 0.57
C ALA A 100 7.20 7.03 1.70
N MET A 101 7.10 6.54 2.94
CA MET A 101 7.75 7.14 4.12
C MET A 101 9.22 6.73 4.29
N LYS A 102 9.72 5.76 3.50
CA LYS A 102 11.05 5.15 3.65
C LYS A 102 11.28 4.57 5.05
N ILE A 103 10.22 4.05 5.66
CA ILE A 103 10.23 3.39 6.96
C ILE A 103 10.28 1.87 6.74
N ASP A 104 11.09 1.16 7.52
CA ASP A 104 11.34 -0.26 7.28
C ASP A 104 10.27 -1.17 7.89
N TYR A 105 9.57 -0.72 8.95
CA TYR A 105 8.66 -1.57 9.71
C TYR A 105 7.30 -0.93 9.94
N GLY A 106 6.27 -1.76 9.89
CA GLY A 106 4.91 -1.35 10.19
C GLY A 106 4.05 -2.50 10.73
N MET A 107 2.87 -2.13 11.15
CA MET A 107 1.86 -3.06 11.64
C MET A 107 0.51 -2.75 11.01
N LEU A 108 -0.19 -3.80 10.65
CA LEU A 108 -1.60 -3.77 10.28
C LEU A 108 -2.39 -4.45 11.40
N ILE A 109 -3.38 -3.76 11.96
CA ILE A 109 -4.15 -4.24 13.11
C ILE A 109 -5.64 -4.18 12.78
N ASN A 110 -6.36 -5.27 12.99
CA ASN A 110 -7.80 -5.35 12.74
C ASN A 110 -8.56 -5.48 14.07
N PHE A 111 -9.47 -4.56 14.30
CA PHE A 111 -10.38 -4.52 15.44
C PHE A 111 -11.80 -5.01 15.12
N GLY A 112 -12.13 -5.25 13.84
CA GLY A 112 -13.48 -5.61 13.41
C GLY A 112 -13.77 -7.12 13.47
N SER A 113 -12.74 -7.96 13.61
CA SER A 113 -12.91 -9.41 13.76
C SER A 113 -13.06 -9.79 15.24
N PRO A 114 -13.93 -10.77 15.59
CA PRO A 114 -14.03 -11.28 16.95
C PRO A 114 -12.71 -11.84 17.50
N LYS A 115 -11.89 -12.40 16.62
CA LYS A 115 -10.52 -12.80 16.94
C LYS A 115 -9.57 -11.65 16.60
N PHE A 116 -8.77 -11.23 17.58
CA PHE A 116 -7.77 -10.20 17.34
C PHE A 116 -6.79 -10.61 16.25
N GLU A 117 -6.62 -9.75 15.26
CA GLU A 117 -5.71 -9.96 14.13
C GLU A 117 -4.71 -8.82 14.03
N SER A 118 -3.43 -9.16 13.92
CA SER A 118 -2.38 -8.21 13.64
C SER A 118 -1.31 -8.82 12.72
N ARG A 119 -0.71 -8.01 11.88
CA ARG A 119 0.39 -8.39 10.98
C ARG A 119 1.54 -7.42 11.18
N LYS A 120 2.73 -7.93 11.43
CA LYS A 120 3.97 -7.16 11.32
C LYS A 120 4.39 -7.19 9.85
N LEU A 121 4.73 -6.04 9.31
CA LEU A 121 5.11 -5.87 7.92
C LEU A 121 6.46 -5.17 7.85
N ALA A 122 7.26 -5.58 6.88
CA ALA A 122 8.53 -4.94 6.56
C ALA A 122 8.49 -4.39 5.14
N ARG A 123 9.13 -3.26 4.93
CA ARG A 123 9.30 -2.71 3.60
C ARG A 123 10.13 -3.65 2.75
N PRO A 124 9.68 -4.04 1.55
CA PRO A 124 10.49 -4.81 0.63
C PRO A 124 11.78 -4.05 0.32
N ARG A 125 12.92 -4.66 0.56
CA ARG A 125 14.20 -4.15 0.07
C ARG A 125 14.26 -4.49 -1.41
N LEU A 126 14.20 -3.48 -2.26
CA LEU A 126 14.47 -3.67 -3.68
C LEU A 126 15.94 -4.06 -3.77
N SER A 127 16.23 -5.33 -3.99
CA SER A 127 17.54 -5.75 -4.46
C SER A 127 17.78 -5.06 -5.80
N PRO A 128 18.98 -4.51 -6.09
CA PRO A 128 19.30 -4.06 -7.43
C PRO A 128 18.95 -5.18 -8.42
N PRO A 129 18.41 -4.89 -9.59
CA PRO A 129 18.18 -5.93 -10.59
C PRO A 129 19.50 -6.68 -10.80
N GLU A 130 19.46 -7.99 -10.63
CA GLU A 130 20.60 -8.84 -10.91
C GLU A 130 21.03 -8.55 -12.36
N PRO A 131 22.30 -8.22 -12.62
CA PRO A 131 22.73 -7.98 -13.98
C PRO A 131 22.36 -9.21 -14.80
N PRO A 132 21.83 -9.05 -16.02
CA PRO A 132 21.44 -10.18 -16.84
C PRO A 132 22.63 -11.13 -16.91
N ALA A 133 22.42 -12.38 -16.53
CA ALA A 133 23.42 -13.41 -16.61
C ALA A 133 23.96 -13.38 -18.04
N LEU A 134 25.25 -13.02 -18.18
CA LEU A 134 25.92 -13.07 -19.47
C LEU A 134 25.83 -14.52 -19.95
N CYS A 135 24.92 -14.74 -20.88
CA CYS A 135 24.72 -16.03 -21.53
C CYS A 135 26.05 -16.45 -22.18
N GLY A 136 26.65 -17.47 -21.59
CA GLY A 136 27.61 -18.40 -22.15
C GLY A 136 28.64 -17.85 -23.15
N GLN A 137 29.84 -17.61 -22.65
CA GLN A 137 31.02 -17.77 -23.51
C GLN A 137 31.13 -19.27 -23.85
N THR A 138 30.56 -19.66 -24.98
CA THR A 138 30.93 -20.91 -25.61
C THR A 138 32.36 -20.78 -26.09
N SER A 139 33.23 -21.61 -25.54
CA SER A 139 34.63 -21.79 -25.98
C SER A 139 34.70 -21.99 -27.50
N PRO A 140 35.71 -21.47 -28.20
CA PRO A 140 35.85 -21.68 -29.64
C PRO A 140 36.30 -23.07 -29.94
N THR A 141 35.42 -23.88 -30.50
CA THR A 141 35.82 -25.14 -31.17
C THR A 141 36.21 -24.75 -32.59
N THR A 142 37.45 -25.12 -32.92
CA THR A 142 38.16 -24.94 -34.20
C THR A 142 37.35 -25.38 -35.42
N PRO A 143 37.49 -24.70 -36.57
CA PRO A 143 36.77 -25.04 -37.78
C PRO A 143 37.51 -26.08 -38.59
N SER A 144 36.82 -27.12 -39.06
CA SER A 144 37.22 -27.87 -40.23
C SER A 144 36.26 -27.59 -41.37
N SER A 145 36.81 -27.00 -42.44
CA SER A 145 36.25 -26.73 -43.77
C SER A 145 36.36 -27.98 -44.66
N PRO A 146 35.87 -28.08 -45.91
CA PRO A 146 34.80 -27.38 -46.59
C PRO A 146 33.85 -28.28 -47.42
N ALA A 147 32.74 -27.76 -47.88
CA ALA A 147 32.21 -28.04 -49.26
C ALA A 147 30.98 -27.15 -49.56
N SER A 148 31.10 -26.32 -50.58
CA SER A 148 30.05 -25.71 -51.40
C SER A 148 29.59 -26.67 -52.50
N PRO A 149 28.60 -26.36 -53.38
CA PRO A 149 27.49 -25.41 -53.39
C PRO A 149 26.15 -25.99 -53.92
N ALA A 150 25.06 -25.23 -53.89
CA ALA A 150 24.01 -25.12 -54.95
C ALA A 150 22.83 -24.24 -54.41
N LEU A 151 22.67 -23.12 -54.95
CA LEU A 151 21.79 -22.48 -55.91
C LEU A 151 20.28 -22.80 -55.89
N CYS A 152 19.52 -21.73 -56.06
CA CYS A 152 18.09 -21.59 -56.41
C CYS A 152 17.13 -21.45 -55.20
N GLY A 153 16.29 -20.47 -55.15
CA GLY A 153 15.86 -19.43 -56.06
C GLY A 153 14.67 -18.68 -55.40
N LEU A 154 14.64 -17.39 -55.67
CA LEU A 154 13.47 -16.53 -55.88
C LEU A 154 12.47 -16.23 -54.74
N ASN A 155 12.50 -15.02 -54.36
CA ASN A 155 11.46 -14.05 -53.94
C ASN A 155 10.11 -14.15 -54.67
N PRO A 156 9.07 -13.32 -54.41
CA PRO A 156 8.70 -12.52 -53.23
C PRO A 156 7.19 -12.64 -52.92
N THR A 157 6.71 -12.03 -51.86
CA THR A 157 5.53 -11.11 -51.90
C THR A 157 5.12 -10.68 -50.47
N SER A 158 5.28 -9.42 -50.23
CA SER A 158 4.37 -8.63 -49.40
C SER A 158 3.11 -8.35 -50.25
N PRO A 159 2.00 -7.83 -49.76
CA PRO A 159 1.72 -7.09 -48.55
C PRO A 159 0.34 -7.44 -47.95
N THR A 160 -0.05 -6.90 -46.85
CA THR A 160 -1.32 -6.15 -46.67
C THR A 160 -1.61 -5.91 -45.20
N GLN A 161 -1.47 -4.69 -44.78
CA GLN A 161 -2.38 -4.14 -43.78
C GLN A 161 -3.75 -3.91 -44.46
N PRO A 162 -4.88 -3.88 -43.80
CA PRO A 162 -5.27 -2.62 -43.18
C PRO A 162 -6.18 -2.70 -41.94
N SER A 163 -6.26 -1.54 -41.33
CA SER A 163 -7.43 -0.81 -40.83
C SER A 163 -7.95 -1.10 -39.44
N THR A 164 -7.68 -0.12 -38.61
CA THR A 164 -8.62 0.52 -37.66
C THR A 164 -10.02 0.74 -38.27
N PRO A 165 -11.07 1.09 -37.54
CA PRO A 165 -11.22 1.70 -36.22
C PRO A 165 -12.40 1.11 -35.44
N VAL A 166 -12.69 1.52 -34.24
CA VAL A 166 -13.90 2.27 -33.83
C VAL A 166 -13.90 2.50 -32.30
N SER A 167 -13.78 3.73 -31.94
CA SER A 167 -14.64 4.26 -30.86
C SER A 167 -16.05 4.39 -31.41
N PRO A 168 -17.09 4.36 -30.62
CA PRO A 168 -17.47 5.47 -29.79
C PRO A 168 -18.39 5.17 -28.58
N VAL A 169 -18.75 6.29 -27.95
CA VAL A 169 -20.04 6.67 -27.29
C VAL A 169 -19.97 6.63 -25.78
N LEU A 170 -19.68 7.74 -25.18
CA LEU A 170 -20.58 8.80 -24.66
C LEU A 170 -21.96 8.34 -24.21
N CYS A 171 -22.16 8.36 -22.90
CA CYS A 171 -23.37 8.84 -22.22
C CYS A 171 -22.97 8.95 -20.73
N GLY A 172 -22.83 10.06 -20.11
CA GLY A 172 -23.74 11.20 -20.02
C GLY A 172 -24.67 10.98 -18.86
N LEU A 173 -24.36 11.54 -17.70
CA LEU A 173 -25.31 12.30 -16.87
C LEU A 173 -24.73 12.51 -15.46
N ASN A 174 -24.34 13.75 -15.23
CA ASN A 174 -24.25 14.34 -13.89
C ASN A 174 -25.64 14.40 -13.26
N PRO A 175 -25.76 14.27 -11.97
CA PRO A 175 -26.72 15.10 -11.25
C PRO A 175 -26.02 16.08 -10.31
N THR A 176 -26.48 17.28 -10.43
CA THR A 176 -26.25 18.50 -9.71
C THR A 176 -26.38 18.39 -8.18
N PRO A 177 -25.69 19.26 -7.43
CA PRO A 177 -25.77 19.30 -5.97
C PRO A 177 -27.06 20.01 -5.51
N HIS A 178 -27.81 19.37 -4.65
CA HIS A 178 -28.89 20.01 -3.92
C HIS A 178 -28.34 20.78 -2.74
N THR A 179 -28.41 22.08 -2.88
CA THR A 179 -28.40 23.07 -1.81
C THR A 179 -29.59 22.82 -0.88
N GLN A 180 -29.35 22.55 0.38
CA GLN A 180 -30.36 22.75 1.41
C GLN A 180 -29.87 23.76 2.42
N THR A 181 -30.65 24.81 2.43
CA THR A 181 -30.63 26.01 3.27
C THR A 181 -30.82 25.68 4.76
N SER A 182 -30.06 26.41 5.51
CA SER A 182 -30.19 26.66 6.96
C SER A 182 -31.59 26.97 7.42
N THR A 183 -32.02 26.35 8.52
CA THR A 183 -32.96 27.02 9.42
C THR A 183 -32.55 26.73 10.85
N SER A 184 -32.15 27.80 11.50
CA SER A 184 -31.94 27.96 12.92
C SER A 184 -33.26 27.80 13.68
N ALA A 185 -33.25 27.00 14.72
CA ALA A 185 -34.19 27.20 15.84
C ALA A 185 -33.53 26.67 17.11
N SER A 186 -33.15 27.60 17.97
CA SER A 186 -33.07 27.39 19.42
C SER A 186 -34.47 27.23 19.98
N PRO A 187 -34.63 26.45 21.04
CA PRO A 187 -35.34 26.99 22.19
C PRO A 187 -34.63 26.78 23.52
N ALA A 188 -34.74 27.88 24.24
CA ALA A 188 -34.67 28.18 25.65
C ALA A 188 -34.93 27.08 26.68
N LEU A 189 -34.17 27.21 27.74
CA LEU A 189 -34.43 26.99 29.17
C LEU A 189 -35.86 26.70 29.60
N CYS A 190 -36.02 25.65 30.41
CA CYS A 190 -36.82 25.74 31.64
C CYS A 190 -36.64 24.51 32.54
N GLY A 191 -36.45 24.74 33.86
CA GLY A 191 -36.68 23.77 34.89
C GLY A 191 -35.45 23.15 35.52
#